data_9227a66d2b8dfc8d5731ad89e92e68d5
#
_entry.id   9227a66d2b8dfc8d5731ad89e92e68d5
#
_cell.length_a   1.000
_cell.length_b   1.000
_cell.length_c   1.000
_cell.angle_alpha   90.00
_cell.angle_beta   90.00
_cell.angle_gamma   90.00
#
_symmetry.space_group_name_H-M   'P 1'
#
loop_
_entity.id
_entity.type
_entity.pdbx_description
1 polymer ?
#
loop_
_entity_poly.entity_id
_entity_poly.type
_entity_poly.pdbx_seq_one_letter_code
_entity_poly.pdbx_strand_id
1 'polypeptide(L)'
;MVRKIYLALAIFITSMTVSIAHQGATGIVKARMDAMSDMSDRSKQISKMFKGEKDLDRDYIQQSSELFARYAQVLFTQFPDTHQSRMGSKTEALSSIWEDRDGFEDQIDQFVAANGDLQTALEYQVSDRKLRKAFITVARSCKSCHKNYRKE
;
A
#
# COMPACT_ATOMS: atom_id res chain seq x y z
N MET A 1 65.22 14.01 -1.12
CA MET A 1 64.06 14.18 -1.99
C MET A 1 62.90 13.38 -1.37
N VAL A 2 61.98 14.05 -0.69
CA VAL A 2 60.87 13.41 -0.01
C VAL A 2 59.61 13.71 -0.82
N ARG A 3 59.05 12.64 -1.45
CA ARG A 3 57.86 12.73 -2.31
C ARG A 3 56.64 12.68 -1.40
N LYS A 4 55.91 13.78 -1.25
CA LYS A 4 54.65 13.87 -0.53
C LYS A 4 53.52 13.21 -1.35
N ILE A 5 53.00 12.10 -0.85
CA ILE A 5 51.83 11.44 -1.41
C ILE A 5 50.60 12.06 -0.73
N TYR A 6 49.79 12.82 -1.48
CA TYR A 6 48.49 13.31 -1.03
C TYR A 6 47.44 12.25 -1.31
N LEU A 7 46.93 11.61 -0.25
CA LEU A 7 45.82 10.69 -0.32
C LEU A 7 44.51 11.50 -0.36
N ALA A 8 43.89 11.60 -1.53
CA ALA A 8 42.60 12.25 -1.69
C ALA A 8 41.50 11.26 -1.24
N LEU A 9 40.94 11.52 -0.06
CA LEU A 9 39.78 10.78 0.47
C LEU A 9 38.50 11.32 -0.21
N ALA A 10 38.03 10.62 -1.23
CA ALA A 10 36.74 10.92 -1.87
C ALA A 10 35.60 10.44 -0.96
N ILE A 11 34.94 11.37 -0.25
CA ILE A 11 33.72 11.10 0.52
C ILE A 11 32.57 10.95 -0.47
N PHE A 12 32.13 9.73 -0.70
CA PHE A 12 30.93 9.43 -1.45
C PHE A 12 29.71 9.73 -0.56
N ILE A 13 29.13 10.92 -0.69
CA ILE A 13 27.85 11.27 -0.07
C ILE A 13 26.76 10.59 -0.90
N THR A 14 26.34 9.41 -0.48
CA THR A 14 25.13 8.77 -1.00
C THR A 14 23.92 9.57 -0.48
N SER A 15 23.37 10.41 -1.34
CA SER A 15 22.11 11.11 -1.09
C SER A 15 21.00 10.08 -0.98
N MET A 16 20.57 9.76 0.25
CA MET A 16 19.29 9.07 0.47
C MET A 16 18.17 10.00 0.00
N THR A 17 17.65 9.76 -1.18
CA THR A 17 16.41 10.39 -1.64
C THR A 17 15.26 9.81 -0.81
N VAL A 18 14.93 10.47 0.30
CA VAL A 18 13.68 10.23 1.02
C VAL A 18 12.56 10.57 0.04
N SER A 19 11.70 9.60 -0.24
CA SER A 19 10.54 9.78 -1.12
C SER A 19 9.59 10.81 -0.50
N ILE A 20 9.57 12.03 -1.07
CA ILE A 20 8.82 13.20 -0.58
C ILE A 20 7.36 13.17 -1.07
N ALA A 21 6.86 12.03 -1.55
CA ALA A 21 5.55 11.91 -2.19
C ALA A 21 4.36 12.42 -1.34
N HIS A 22 4.50 12.47 -0.01
CA HIS A 22 3.42 12.86 0.91
C HIS A 22 3.62 14.23 1.57
N GLN A 23 4.67 14.98 1.23
CA GLN A 23 4.88 16.31 1.81
C GLN A 23 3.84 17.31 1.27
N GLY A 24 3.07 17.90 2.21
CA GLY A 24 2.04 18.90 1.92
C GLY A 24 0.60 18.39 1.90
N ALA A 25 0.35 17.10 2.03
CA ALA A 25 -0.99 16.60 2.31
C ALA A 25 -1.35 16.84 3.78
N THR A 26 -2.61 17.22 4.05
CA THR A 26 -3.13 17.48 5.41
C THR A 26 -4.51 16.87 5.58
N GLY A 27 -4.98 16.77 6.83
CA GLY A 27 -6.32 16.31 7.16
C GLY A 27 -6.64 14.93 6.56
N ILE A 28 -7.84 14.80 5.99
CA ILE A 28 -8.33 13.51 5.48
C ILE A 28 -7.54 13.00 4.28
N VAL A 29 -6.97 13.90 3.46
CA VAL A 29 -6.10 13.49 2.33
C VAL A 29 -4.84 12.80 2.86
N LYS A 30 -4.20 13.39 3.89
CA LYS A 30 -3.03 12.78 4.53
C LYS A 30 -3.36 11.43 5.15
N ALA A 31 -4.45 11.34 5.91
CA ALA A 31 -4.84 10.11 6.59
C ALA A 31 -5.00 8.93 5.62
N ARG A 32 -5.72 9.12 4.50
CA ARG A 32 -5.88 8.06 3.49
C ARG A 32 -4.59 7.73 2.74
N MET A 33 -3.73 8.74 2.47
CA MET A 33 -2.44 8.50 1.82
C MET A 33 -1.49 7.71 2.73
N ASP A 34 -1.44 8.01 4.03
CA ASP A 34 -0.66 7.27 5.01
C ASP A 34 -1.14 5.80 5.09
N ALA A 35 -2.45 5.56 5.16
CA ALA A 35 -3.03 4.22 5.16
C ALA A 35 -2.68 3.44 3.89
N MET A 36 -2.80 4.06 2.71
CA MET A 36 -2.45 3.44 1.43
C MET A 36 -0.95 3.13 1.32
N SER A 37 -0.09 4.01 1.85
CA SER A 37 1.35 3.79 1.91
C SER A 37 1.70 2.58 2.77
N ASP A 38 1.14 2.49 3.98
CA ASP A 38 1.38 1.37 4.89
C ASP A 38 0.90 0.04 4.28
N MET A 39 -0.30 -0.01 3.71
CA MET A 39 -0.79 -1.20 3.00
C MET A 39 0.12 -1.58 1.81
N SER A 40 0.59 -0.59 1.06
CA SER A 40 1.51 -0.80 -0.08
C SER A 40 2.84 -1.41 0.38
N ASP A 41 3.44 -0.89 1.44
CA ASP A 41 4.74 -1.36 1.92
C ASP A 41 4.65 -2.78 2.47
N ARG A 42 3.58 -3.11 3.20
CA ARG A 42 3.32 -4.49 3.62
C ARG A 42 3.12 -5.44 2.44
N SER A 43 2.33 -5.03 1.45
CA SER A 43 2.11 -5.82 0.23
C SER A 43 3.40 -6.07 -0.54
N LYS A 44 4.30 -5.09 -0.61
CA LYS A 44 5.64 -5.25 -1.23
C LYS A 44 6.49 -6.27 -0.47
N GLN A 45 6.48 -6.24 0.88
CA GLN A 45 7.23 -7.23 1.68
C GLN A 45 6.68 -8.65 1.46
N ILE A 46 5.35 -8.83 1.51
CA ILE A 46 4.72 -10.13 1.24
C ILE A 46 5.04 -10.61 -0.19
N SER A 47 5.02 -9.71 -1.17
CA SER A 47 5.40 -10.04 -2.55
C SER A 47 6.84 -10.56 -2.65
N LYS A 48 7.79 -9.95 -1.90
CA LYS A 48 9.18 -10.41 -1.85
C LYS A 48 9.31 -11.81 -1.27
N MET A 49 8.53 -12.13 -0.22
CA MET A 49 8.49 -13.48 0.36
C MET A 49 8.03 -14.51 -0.69
N PHE A 50 6.94 -14.25 -1.39
CA PHE A 50 6.43 -15.16 -2.42
C PHE A 50 7.27 -15.24 -3.69
N LYS A 51 8.21 -14.32 -3.90
CA LYS A 51 9.22 -14.39 -4.96
C LYS A 51 10.50 -15.12 -4.53
N GLY A 52 10.63 -15.47 -3.25
CA GLY A 52 11.84 -16.07 -2.69
C GLY A 52 12.97 -15.07 -2.44
N GLU A 53 12.68 -13.78 -2.45
CA GLU A 53 13.63 -12.70 -2.12
C GLU A 53 13.78 -12.52 -0.59
N LYS A 54 12.88 -13.13 0.19
CA LYS A 54 12.85 -13.20 1.66
C LYS A 54 12.23 -14.52 2.09
N ASP A 55 12.55 -14.96 3.30
CA ASP A 55 11.89 -16.09 3.93
C ASP A 55 10.39 -15.83 4.10
N LEU A 56 9.58 -16.89 3.96
CA LEU A 56 8.14 -16.81 4.13
C LEU A 56 7.80 -16.70 5.63
N ASP A 57 7.28 -15.56 6.01
CA ASP A 57 6.82 -15.23 7.37
C ASP A 57 5.29 -15.14 7.39
N ARG A 58 4.64 -16.21 7.87
CA ARG A 58 3.18 -16.30 7.95
C ARG A 58 2.61 -15.35 9.01
N ASP A 59 3.32 -15.11 10.08
CA ASP A 59 2.90 -14.20 11.15
C ASP A 59 2.87 -12.75 10.64
N TYR A 60 3.88 -12.38 9.85
CA TYR A 60 3.89 -11.08 9.19
C TYR A 60 2.73 -10.92 8.20
N ILE A 61 2.40 -11.96 7.45
CA ILE A 61 1.25 -11.94 6.51
C ILE A 61 -0.06 -11.82 7.29
N GLN A 62 -0.21 -12.54 8.41
CA GLN A 62 -1.36 -12.45 9.30
C GLN A 62 -1.55 -11.03 9.83
N GLN A 63 -0.53 -10.45 10.45
CA GLN A 63 -0.56 -9.07 10.97
C GLN A 63 -0.86 -8.05 9.88
N SER A 64 -0.35 -8.26 8.66
CA SER A 64 -0.62 -7.40 7.52
C SER A 64 -2.08 -7.49 7.08
N SER A 65 -2.64 -8.69 7.02
CA SER A 65 -4.04 -8.92 6.68
C SER A 65 -5.01 -8.32 7.71
N GLU A 66 -4.67 -8.39 9.00
CA GLU A 66 -5.43 -7.72 10.07
C GLU A 66 -5.38 -6.19 9.93
N LEU A 67 -4.22 -5.64 9.56
CA LEU A 67 -4.10 -4.21 9.26
C LEU A 67 -4.96 -3.82 8.06
N PHE A 68 -4.95 -4.62 7.00
CA PHE A 68 -5.78 -4.39 5.81
C PHE A 68 -7.26 -4.37 6.18
N ALA A 69 -7.72 -5.29 7.03
CA ALA A 69 -9.09 -5.31 7.53
C ALA A 69 -9.45 -4.03 8.32
N ARG A 70 -8.55 -3.58 9.20
CA ARG A 70 -8.76 -2.32 9.95
C ARG A 70 -8.88 -1.10 9.02
N TYR A 71 -8.01 -1.00 8.01
CA TYR A 71 -8.11 0.11 7.05
C TYR A 71 -9.37 0.00 6.18
N ALA A 72 -9.76 -1.20 5.77
CA ALA A 72 -10.98 -1.41 4.99
C ALA A 72 -12.23 -0.88 5.70
N GLN A 73 -12.34 -1.07 7.02
CA GLN A 73 -13.47 -0.58 7.81
C GLN A 73 -13.64 0.94 7.78
N VAL A 74 -12.56 1.69 7.61
CA VAL A 74 -12.59 3.16 7.58
C VAL A 74 -12.54 3.75 6.18
N LEU A 75 -12.27 2.96 5.13
CA LEU A 75 -12.16 3.45 3.76
C LEU A 75 -13.43 4.17 3.30
N PHE A 76 -14.62 3.65 3.63
CA PHE A 76 -15.90 4.29 3.27
C PHE A 76 -16.02 5.71 3.81
N THR A 77 -15.47 5.98 4.99
CA THR A 77 -15.53 7.30 5.64
C THR A 77 -14.40 8.23 5.25
N GLN A 78 -13.35 7.70 4.63
CA GLN A 78 -12.18 8.50 4.24
C GLN A 78 -12.35 9.27 2.92
N PHE A 79 -13.46 9.06 2.22
CA PHE A 79 -13.80 9.77 1.00
C PHE A 79 -15.16 10.50 1.13
N PRO A 80 -15.34 11.39 2.13
CA PRO A 80 -16.56 12.19 2.23
C PRO A 80 -16.64 13.15 1.04
N ASP A 81 -17.86 13.50 0.65
CA ASP A 81 -18.10 14.48 -0.41
C ASP A 81 -17.93 15.91 0.12
N THR A 82 -16.69 16.31 0.30
CA THR A 82 -16.31 17.65 0.76
C THR A 82 -15.23 18.23 -0.15
N HIS A 83 -15.16 19.56 -0.23
CA HIS A 83 -14.12 20.25 -1.00
C HIS A 83 -12.71 19.77 -0.60
N GLN A 84 -12.43 19.65 0.71
CA GLN A 84 -11.12 19.17 1.17
C GLN A 84 -10.81 17.74 0.72
N SER A 85 -11.79 16.84 0.73
CA SER A 85 -11.60 15.46 0.28
C SER A 85 -11.39 15.37 -1.23
N ARG A 86 -12.14 16.17 -2.02
CA ARG A 86 -12.07 16.18 -3.49
C ARG A 86 -10.84 16.92 -4.02
N MET A 87 -10.50 18.08 -3.44
CA MET A 87 -9.56 19.05 -3.98
C MET A 87 -8.38 19.36 -3.05
N GLY A 88 -8.28 18.68 -1.92
CA GLY A 88 -7.19 18.89 -0.96
C GLY A 88 -5.81 18.69 -1.60
N SER A 89 -4.82 19.43 -1.10
CA SER A 89 -3.45 19.38 -1.62
C SER A 89 -2.92 17.95 -1.68
N LYS A 90 -2.30 17.59 -2.81
CA LYS A 90 -1.71 16.27 -3.07
C LYS A 90 -2.70 15.11 -3.17
N THR A 91 -4.01 15.37 -3.28
CA THR A 91 -4.96 14.28 -3.51
C THR A 91 -4.73 13.62 -4.88
N GLU A 92 -4.64 12.29 -4.88
CA GLU A 92 -4.62 11.46 -6.07
C GLU A 92 -6.00 10.83 -6.36
N ALA A 93 -7.02 11.15 -5.56
CA ALA A 93 -8.37 10.69 -5.78
C ALA A 93 -8.97 11.30 -7.05
N LEU A 94 -9.57 10.46 -7.90
CA LEU A 94 -10.34 10.92 -9.06
C LEU A 94 -11.76 11.32 -8.63
N SER A 95 -12.41 12.19 -9.41
CA SER A 95 -13.80 12.60 -9.18
C SER A 95 -14.78 11.43 -9.26
N SER A 96 -14.44 10.41 -10.03
CA SER A 96 -15.21 9.16 -10.16
C SER A 96 -15.56 8.50 -8.83
N ILE A 97 -14.76 8.69 -7.76
CA ILE A 97 -15.08 8.18 -6.41
C ILE A 97 -16.46 8.70 -5.91
N TRP A 98 -16.83 9.91 -6.27
CA TRP A 98 -18.06 10.56 -5.83
C TRP A 98 -19.15 10.55 -6.91
N GLU A 99 -18.78 10.42 -8.17
CA GLU A 99 -19.68 10.33 -9.33
C GLU A 99 -20.23 8.92 -9.53
N ASP A 100 -19.42 7.91 -9.20
CA ASP A 100 -19.74 6.47 -9.26
C ASP A 100 -19.54 5.86 -7.87
N ARG A 101 -20.32 6.34 -6.91
CA ARG A 101 -20.16 5.95 -5.49
C ARG A 101 -20.38 4.46 -5.28
N ASP A 102 -21.39 3.89 -5.91
CA ASP A 102 -21.73 2.47 -5.79
C ASP A 102 -20.56 1.60 -6.34
N GLY A 103 -20.04 1.93 -7.51
CA GLY A 103 -18.90 1.22 -8.09
C GLY A 103 -17.62 1.36 -7.26
N PHE A 104 -17.41 2.50 -6.58
CA PHE A 104 -16.28 2.67 -5.66
C PHE A 104 -16.46 1.79 -4.41
N GLU A 105 -17.65 1.71 -3.84
CA GLU A 105 -17.97 0.86 -2.70
C GLU A 105 -17.84 -0.62 -3.05
N ASP A 106 -18.29 -1.03 -4.23
CA ASP A 106 -18.07 -2.39 -4.75
C ASP A 106 -16.59 -2.78 -4.81
N GLN A 107 -15.68 -1.84 -5.14
CA GLN A 107 -14.24 -2.12 -5.11
C GLN A 107 -13.71 -2.30 -3.69
N ILE A 108 -14.25 -1.59 -2.72
CA ILE A 108 -13.90 -1.79 -1.31
C ILE A 108 -14.38 -3.18 -0.84
N ASP A 109 -15.61 -3.55 -1.18
CA ASP A 109 -16.17 -4.86 -0.83
C ASP A 109 -15.38 -6.01 -1.45
N GLN A 110 -14.94 -5.87 -2.70
CA GLN A 110 -14.04 -6.83 -3.34
C GLN A 110 -12.69 -6.96 -2.60
N PHE A 111 -12.14 -5.85 -2.11
CA PHE A 111 -10.92 -5.88 -1.29
C PHE A 111 -11.17 -6.57 0.06
N VAL A 112 -12.28 -6.26 0.73
CA VAL A 112 -12.69 -6.91 2.00
C VAL A 112 -12.82 -8.41 1.81
N ALA A 113 -13.54 -8.87 0.78
CA ALA A 113 -13.72 -10.28 0.48
C ALA A 113 -12.37 -10.98 0.19
N ALA A 114 -11.54 -10.38 -0.66
CA ALA A 114 -10.23 -10.94 -0.97
C ALA A 114 -9.31 -11.07 0.26
N ASN A 115 -9.36 -10.06 1.16
CA ASN A 115 -8.60 -10.12 2.41
C ASN A 115 -9.17 -11.16 3.39
N GLY A 116 -10.49 -11.34 3.43
CA GLY A 116 -11.15 -12.41 4.19
C GLY A 116 -10.71 -13.81 3.74
N ASP A 117 -10.60 -14.03 2.42
CA ASP A 117 -10.07 -15.27 1.86
C ASP A 117 -8.60 -15.50 2.26
N LEU A 118 -7.79 -14.44 2.31
CA LEU A 118 -6.40 -14.51 2.77
C LEU A 118 -6.33 -14.90 4.26
N GLN A 119 -7.17 -14.31 5.11
CA GLN A 119 -7.26 -14.66 6.54
C GLN A 119 -7.67 -16.12 6.73
N THR A 120 -8.70 -16.57 6.01
CA THR A 120 -9.13 -17.96 6.00
C THR A 120 -8.00 -18.91 5.59
N ALA A 121 -7.23 -18.55 4.55
CA ALA A 121 -6.10 -19.35 4.09
C ALA A 121 -4.98 -19.44 5.15
N LEU A 122 -4.77 -18.41 5.95
CA LEU A 122 -3.82 -18.39 7.07
C LEU A 122 -4.32 -19.24 8.23
N GLU A 123 -5.58 -19.07 8.64
CA GLU A 123 -6.23 -19.82 9.72
C GLU A 123 -6.19 -21.34 9.49
N TYR A 124 -6.54 -21.77 8.28
CA TYR A 124 -6.50 -23.20 7.90
C TYR A 124 -5.10 -23.69 7.49
N GLN A 125 -4.07 -22.89 7.68
CA GLN A 125 -2.67 -23.22 7.39
C GLN A 125 -2.48 -23.90 6.02
N VAL A 126 -3.17 -23.40 5.00
CA VAL A 126 -3.10 -23.96 3.65
C VAL A 126 -1.67 -23.94 3.11
N SER A 127 -1.37 -24.73 2.06
CA SER A 127 -0.05 -24.75 1.43
C SER A 127 0.37 -23.35 0.95
N ASP A 128 1.69 -23.08 0.88
CA ASP A 128 2.25 -21.79 0.47
C ASP A 128 1.77 -21.36 -0.93
N ARG A 129 1.54 -22.34 -1.82
CA ARG A 129 0.97 -22.08 -3.15
C ARG A 129 -0.46 -21.54 -3.07
N LYS A 130 -1.29 -22.08 -2.17
CA LYS A 130 -2.67 -21.60 -1.96
C LYS A 130 -2.68 -20.24 -1.27
N LEU A 131 -1.82 -20.05 -0.27
CA LEU A 131 -1.65 -18.78 0.43
C LEU A 131 -1.21 -17.68 -0.54
N ARG A 132 -0.21 -17.96 -1.39
CA ARG A 132 0.21 -17.04 -2.46
C ARG A 132 -0.95 -16.67 -3.40
N LYS A 133 -1.80 -17.64 -3.78
CA LYS A 133 -2.96 -17.38 -4.64
C LYS A 133 -3.94 -16.42 -3.97
N ALA A 134 -4.25 -16.62 -2.69
CA ALA A 134 -5.11 -15.72 -1.91
C ALA A 134 -4.52 -14.29 -1.87
N PHE A 135 -3.24 -14.15 -1.54
CA PHE A 135 -2.57 -12.85 -1.55
C PHE A 135 -2.58 -12.16 -2.92
N ILE A 136 -2.41 -12.90 -4.02
CA ILE A 136 -2.51 -12.35 -5.39
C ILE A 136 -3.91 -11.77 -5.63
N THR A 137 -4.97 -12.36 -5.07
CA THR A 137 -6.33 -11.82 -5.19
C THR A 137 -6.45 -10.47 -4.47
N VAL A 138 -5.89 -10.34 -3.27
CA VAL A 138 -5.79 -9.05 -2.57
C VAL A 138 -5.04 -8.00 -3.40
N ALA A 139 -3.87 -8.35 -3.93
CA ALA A 139 -3.09 -7.41 -4.74
C ALA A 139 -3.82 -6.98 -6.03
N ARG A 140 -4.63 -7.85 -6.62
CA ARG A 140 -5.46 -7.53 -7.79
C ARG A 140 -6.60 -6.57 -7.47
N SER A 141 -7.27 -6.71 -6.31
CA SER A 141 -8.32 -5.78 -5.89
C SER A 141 -7.76 -4.36 -5.69
N CYS A 142 -6.57 -4.22 -5.08
CA CYS A 142 -5.88 -2.94 -4.99
C CYS A 142 -5.66 -2.30 -6.38
N LYS A 143 -5.15 -3.09 -7.33
CA LYS A 143 -4.90 -2.60 -8.69
C LYS A 143 -6.19 -2.22 -9.42
N SER A 144 -7.27 -2.99 -9.25
CA SER A 144 -8.57 -2.73 -9.87
C SER A 144 -9.14 -1.40 -9.40
N CYS A 145 -9.18 -1.18 -8.09
CA CYS A 145 -9.65 0.07 -7.50
C CYS A 145 -8.81 1.27 -7.98
N HIS A 146 -7.49 1.18 -7.92
CA HIS A 146 -6.59 2.26 -8.34
C HIS A 146 -6.74 2.63 -9.82
N LYS A 147 -6.99 1.66 -10.70
CA LYS A 147 -7.20 1.92 -12.13
C LYS A 147 -8.38 2.87 -12.40
N ASN A 148 -9.44 2.78 -11.60
CA ASN A 148 -10.70 3.50 -11.84
C ASN A 148 -10.84 4.78 -11.00
N TYR A 149 -10.16 4.84 -9.84
CA TYR A 149 -10.42 5.84 -8.81
C TYR A 149 -9.19 6.61 -8.34
N ARG A 150 -7.99 6.34 -8.92
CA ARG A 150 -6.76 7.04 -8.58
C ARG A 150 -6.10 7.64 -9.83
N LYS A 151 -5.52 8.84 -9.69
CA LYS A 151 -4.66 9.47 -10.70
C LYS A 151 -3.38 8.64 -10.90
N GLU A 152 -2.94 8.51 -12.16
CA GLU A 152 -1.65 7.92 -12.51
C GLU A 152 -0.48 8.85 -12.20
#